data_94d4f04ff4f36cd8e2021472ba20be80
#
_entry.id   94d4f04ff4f36cd8e2021472ba20be80
#
_cell.length_a   1.000
_cell.length_b   1.000
_cell.length_c   1.000
_cell.angle_alpha   90.00
_cell.angle_beta   90.00
_cell.angle_gamma   90.00
#
_symmetry.space_group_name_H-M   'P 1'
#
loop_
_entity.id
_entity.type
_entity.pdbx_description
1 polymer ?
#
loop_
_entity_poly.entity_id
_entity_poly.type
_entity_poly.pdbx_seq_one_letter_code
_entity_poly.pdbx_strand_id
1 'polypeptide(L)'
;MNLDITPELQAYLEADGKIVLNACPGGGKTTAIVQKIINLEPNYLKRHDAYSGIACLSFTNAAKNELNETYNRLCGKTLSYPSLVSTIDSFINIYITLPFYYLLQRNFARPRILESDSRLDSFWKIKYERNGRLVDGITYKINSFKAKDNRSIYYLYPPSQIRLEPDGSYTVKGNSPSEDKVDLEVFKEYCKHIKQWQFEKGLITTNDSSFIALTLLRKNPKIAKWLVKRFPHIIIDEAQDNSLLQHKIFEELQSQGLKNIEFIGDPYQSLYEFRDANPQLFLSKFEDESYQGLELTDNRRSPQHIIDCFSLLRPDTVSRINTACAEDLEEPILIYRYRTEDRSTVIQHFDDYCYVNSYDNRKVVVRGNTVRNKMLGRNALQQPWNERLPYDLISARIEYEDNNLKEAIKTMRYITVEIENQEADHSEKAKIKEELAHNFENNARLIKLIKNLPELSNTIAEWSVLCPAYFEKHIGIDLKSLFKLKRVSKYFDKSTRDEPVSDHFNRVDIAKTNALTTVHQVKGKTLDAILVFFDENNHKQNINFRDIEPEASGFISEKKRIIYVAMSRAKHLLAMAFPVTISKQQIINKFGNKVIITDSVNLLD
;
A
#
# COMPACT_ATOMS: atom_id res chain seq x y z
N MET A 1 17.44 27.78 1.91
CA MET A 1 18.20 26.53 2.02
C MET A 1 18.98 26.40 0.72
N ASN A 2 20.30 26.56 0.74
CA ASN A 2 21.11 26.31 -0.46
C ASN A 2 21.12 24.80 -0.69
N LEU A 3 20.57 24.37 -1.83
CA LEU A 3 20.70 22.99 -2.27
C LEU A 3 22.18 22.75 -2.60
N ASP A 4 22.77 21.74 -2.01
CA ASP A 4 24.09 21.30 -2.41
C ASP A 4 23.96 20.56 -3.76
N ILE A 5 24.35 21.26 -4.82
CA ILE A 5 24.19 20.78 -6.20
C ILE A 5 25.42 19.97 -6.58
N THR A 6 25.30 18.66 -6.50
CA THR A 6 26.34 17.73 -6.97
C THR A 6 26.35 17.62 -8.50
N PRO A 7 27.44 17.14 -9.13
CA PRO A 7 27.48 16.93 -10.58
C PRO A 7 26.36 16.04 -11.11
N GLU A 8 25.97 14.99 -10.37
CA GLU A 8 24.85 14.10 -10.72
C GLU A 8 23.52 14.85 -10.72
N LEU A 9 23.26 15.64 -9.67
CA LEU A 9 22.05 16.45 -9.58
C LEU A 9 22.02 17.51 -10.68
N GLN A 10 23.15 18.18 -10.96
CA GLN A 10 23.25 19.16 -12.04
C GLN A 10 22.94 18.52 -13.39
N ALA A 11 23.50 17.35 -13.66
CA ALA A 11 23.23 16.61 -14.90
C ALA A 11 21.73 16.30 -15.07
N TYR A 12 21.06 15.90 -13.98
CA TYR A 12 19.60 15.69 -14.01
C TYR A 12 18.81 16.99 -14.25
N LEU A 13 19.19 18.08 -13.57
CA LEU A 13 18.50 19.37 -13.70
C LEU A 13 18.61 19.95 -15.11
N GLU A 14 19.73 19.71 -15.81
CA GLU A 14 20.00 20.17 -17.18
C GLU A 14 19.46 19.23 -18.27
N ALA A 15 19.21 17.96 -17.94
CA ALA A 15 18.72 16.97 -18.89
C ALA A 15 17.32 17.33 -19.42
N ASP A 16 17.05 17.01 -20.67
CA ASP A 16 15.76 17.23 -21.35
C ASP A 16 15.39 16.00 -22.20
N GLY A 17 14.12 15.83 -22.52
CA GLY A 17 13.64 14.73 -23.33
C GLY A 17 13.18 13.51 -22.54
N LYS A 18 13.60 12.32 -22.94
CA LYS A 18 13.25 11.06 -22.26
C LYS A 18 14.33 10.70 -21.25
N ILE A 19 13.98 10.72 -19.98
CA ILE A 19 14.93 10.50 -18.89
C ILE A 19 14.49 9.33 -18.02
N VAL A 20 15.46 8.54 -17.56
CA VAL A 20 15.29 7.59 -16.47
C VAL A 20 16.30 7.93 -15.38
N LEU A 21 15.82 8.33 -14.21
CA LEU A 21 16.66 8.67 -13.08
C LEU A 21 16.58 7.57 -12.02
N ASN A 22 17.67 6.80 -11.91
CA ASN A 22 17.84 5.82 -10.84
C ASN A 22 18.48 6.51 -9.62
N ALA A 23 17.69 6.70 -8.57
CA ALA A 23 18.13 7.45 -7.41
C ALA A 23 18.08 6.60 -6.13
N CYS A 24 19.21 6.51 -5.45
CA CYS A 24 19.34 5.74 -4.21
C CYS A 24 18.37 6.20 -3.10
N PRO A 25 18.15 5.36 -2.06
CA PRO A 25 17.43 5.79 -0.86
C PRO A 25 18.11 7.02 -0.26
N GLY A 26 17.32 8.03 0.12
CA GLY A 26 17.91 9.26 0.68
C GLY A 26 18.64 10.16 -0.34
N GLY A 27 18.63 9.82 -1.63
CA GLY A 27 19.28 10.60 -2.70
C GLY A 27 18.60 11.93 -3.06
N GLY A 28 17.52 12.30 -2.36
CA GLY A 28 16.86 13.60 -2.56
C GLY A 28 15.96 13.65 -3.79
N LYS A 29 15.41 12.52 -4.27
CA LYS A 29 14.47 12.43 -5.43
C LYS A 29 13.42 13.54 -5.44
N THR A 30 12.63 13.66 -4.37
CA THR A 30 11.54 14.63 -4.27
C THR A 30 12.05 16.06 -4.43
N THR A 31 13.19 16.38 -3.81
CA THR A 31 13.81 17.71 -3.92
C THR A 31 14.33 17.98 -5.32
N ALA A 32 14.96 16.98 -5.96
CA ALA A 32 15.45 17.07 -7.34
C ALA A 32 14.31 17.34 -8.33
N ILE A 33 13.19 16.60 -8.21
CA ILE A 33 11.97 16.80 -9.02
C ILE A 33 11.45 18.22 -8.86
N VAL A 34 11.28 18.66 -7.61
CA VAL A 34 10.73 19.99 -7.32
C VAL A 34 11.67 21.09 -7.85
N GLN A 35 13.00 20.96 -7.67
CA GLN A 35 13.95 21.91 -8.20
C GLN A 35 13.89 21.98 -9.73
N LYS A 36 13.74 20.85 -10.40
CA LYS A 36 13.57 20.81 -11.86
C LYS A 36 12.29 21.53 -12.31
N ILE A 37 11.18 21.31 -11.62
CA ILE A 37 9.93 22.04 -11.90
C ILE A 37 10.13 23.54 -11.72
N ILE A 38 10.79 23.98 -10.63
CA ILE A 38 11.09 25.40 -10.38
C ILE A 38 11.94 25.99 -11.51
N ASN A 39 12.93 25.27 -12.00
CA ASN A 39 13.80 25.73 -13.08
C ASN A 39 13.04 25.83 -14.44
N LEU A 40 12.08 24.94 -14.67
CA LEU A 40 11.29 24.92 -15.90
C LEU A 40 10.21 26.03 -15.94
N GLU A 41 9.56 26.34 -14.83
CA GLU A 41 8.40 27.26 -14.76
C GLU A 41 8.63 28.63 -15.42
N PRO A 42 9.73 29.38 -15.20
CA PRO A 42 9.88 30.74 -15.70
C PRO A 42 9.81 30.86 -17.23
N ASN A 43 10.24 29.83 -17.93
CA ASN A 43 10.27 29.80 -19.40
C ASN A 43 9.19 28.89 -20.00
N TYR A 44 8.41 28.22 -19.17
CA TYR A 44 7.45 27.21 -19.64
C TYR A 44 6.34 27.85 -20.48
N LEU A 45 5.72 28.91 -19.98
CA LEU A 45 4.66 29.65 -20.68
C LEU A 45 5.14 30.38 -21.93
N LYS A 46 6.46 30.61 -22.07
CA LYS A 46 7.02 31.18 -23.31
C LYS A 46 7.12 30.15 -24.43
N ARG A 47 7.21 28.87 -24.06
CA ARG A 47 7.41 27.74 -25.01
C ARG A 47 6.12 26.98 -25.31
N HIS A 48 5.11 27.14 -24.48
CA HIS A 48 3.86 26.38 -24.54
C HIS A 48 2.63 27.30 -24.38
N ASP A 49 1.45 26.80 -24.76
CA ASP A 49 0.20 27.52 -24.62
C ASP A 49 -0.14 27.77 -23.12
N ALA A 50 -0.93 28.78 -22.85
CA ALA A 50 -1.32 29.22 -21.49
C ALA A 50 -2.03 28.12 -20.64
N TYR A 51 -2.61 27.11 -21.30
CA TYR A 51 -3.21 25.95 -20.66
C TYR A 51 -2.32 24.70 -20.61
N SER A 52 -1.12 24.79 -21.16
CA SER A 52 -0.14 23.70 -21.11
C SER A 52 0.62 23.73 -19.77
N GLY A 53 0.77 22.59 -19.12
CA GLY A 53 1.43 22.47 -17.81
C GLY A 53 2.30 21.23 -17.68
N ILE A 54 3.08 21.20 -16.62
CA ILE A 54 3.86 20.05 -16.20
C ILE A 54 2.95 19.11 -15.40
N ALA A 55 2.90 17.84 -15.73
CA ALA A 55 2.26 16.83 -14.89
C ALA A 55 3.31 16.09 -14.06
N CYS A 56 3.32 16.31 -12.76
CA CYS A 56 4.13 15.55 -11.81
C CYS A 56 3.23 14.46 -11.18
N LEU A 57 3.53 13.21 -11.48
CA LEU A 57 2.71 12.06 -11.13
C LEU A 57 3.46 11.17 -10.14
N SER A 58 2.77 10.69 -9.11
CA SER A 58 3.36 9.74 -8.17
C SER A 58 2.45 8.52 -7.97
N PHE A 59 3.00 7.46 -7.38
CA PHE A 59 2.24 6.22 -7.15
C PHE A 59 1.27 6.34 -5.96
N THR A 60 1.61 7.11 -4.92
CA THR A 60 0.81 7.19 -3.68
C THR A 60 0.39 8.62 -3.35
N ASN A 61 -0.71 8.75 -2.59
CA ASN A 61 -1.12 10.05 -2.04
C ASN A 61 -0.07 10.64 -1.08
N ALA A 62 0.67 9.81 -0.35
CA ALA A 62 1.73 10.27 0.54
C ALA A 62 2.85 10.94 -0.25
N ALA A 63 3.36 10.32 -1.31
CA ALA A 63 4.39 10.91 -2.18
C ALA A 63 3.90 12.17 -2.90
N LYS A 64 2.65 12.18 -3.38
CA LYS A 64 2.01 13.39 -3.92
C LYS A 64 2.00 14.54 -2.92
N ASN A 65 1.66 14.27 -1.65
CA ASN A 65 1.62 15.31 -0.62
C ASN A 65 3.01 15.81 -0.28
N GLU A 66 4.00 14.91 -0.20
CA GLU A 66 5.42 15.26 0.02
C GLU A 66 5.97 16.19 -1.09
N LEU A 67 5.63 15.92 -2.35
CA LEU A 67 5.97 16.78 -3.48
C LEU A 67 5.36 18.19 -3.32
N ASN A 68 4.07 18.28 -2.98
CA ASN A 68 3.41 19.56 -2.76
C ASN A 68 3.99 20.33 -1.57
N GLU A 69 4.26 19.65 -0.45
CA GLU A 69 4.86 20.25 0.74
C GLU A 69 6.29 20.74 0.45
N THR A 70 7.08 19.94 -0.29
CA THR A 70 8.43 20.33 -0.68
C THR A 70 8.40 21.52 -1.63
N TYR A 71 7.49 21.54 -2.61
CA TYR A 71 7.34 22.68 -3.51
C TYR A 71 6.92 23.95 -2.75
N ASN A 72 5.95 23.83 -1.83
CA ASN A 72 5.52 24.95 -0.99
C ASN A 72 6.67 25.48 -0.11
N ARG A 73 7.45 24.59 0.50
CA ARG A 73 8.61 24.96 1.34
C ARG A 73 9.69 25.72 0.55
N LEU A 74 9.92 25.34 -0.72
CA LEU A 74 10.97 25.98 -1.54
C LEU A 74 10.49 27.25 -2.26
N CYS A 75 9.20 27.35 -2.62
CA CYS A 75 8.66 28.45 -3.42
C CYS A 75 7.73 29.37 -2.66
N GLY A 76 7.29 29.03 -1.44
CA GLY A 76 6.28 29.79 -0.70
C GLY A 76 4.87 29.74 -1.32
N LYS A 77 4.63 28.89 -2.32
CA LYS A 77 3.34 28.74 -3.03
C LYS A 77 3.10 27.27 -3.37
N THR A 78 1.87 26.91 -3.68
CA THR A 78 1.51 25.59 -4.22
C THR A 78 1.64 25.56 -5.74
N LEU A 79 2.04 24.39 -6.29
CA LEU A 79 2.01 24.20 -7.73
C LEU A 79 0.55 24.23 -8.20
N SER A 80 0.24 25.16 -9.10
CA SER A 80 -1.12 25.45 -9.53
C SER A 80 -1.31 25.28 -11.03
N TYR A 81 -2.56 25.34 -11.47
CA TYR A 81 -2.89 25.38 -12.89
C TYR A 81 -1.99 26.37 -13.66
N PRO A 82 -1.49 25.98 -14.84
CA PRO A 82 -1.81 24.80 -15.63
C PRO A 82 -1.03 23.51 -15.24
N SER A 83 -0.05 23.58 -14.35
CA SER A 83 0.67 22.41 -13.88
C SER A 83 -0.14 21.59 -12.86
N LEU A 84 0.22 20.33 -12.66
CA LEU A 84 -0.52 19.36 -11.86
C LEU A 84 0.39 18.47 -11.05
N VAL A 85 0.10 18.28 -9.75
CA VAL A 85 0.63 17.17 -8.94
C VAL A 85 -0.54 16.22 -8.65
N SER A 86 -0.41 14.96 -9.06
CA SER A 86 -1.48 13.95 -8.94
C SER A 86 -0.92 12.55 -8.69
N THR A 87 -1.79 11.61 -8.33
CA THR A 87 -1.42 10.20 -8.48
C THR A 87 -1.61 9.76 -9.93
N ILE A 88 -0.85 8.75 -10.38
CA ILE A 88 -0.97 8.19 -11.73
C ILE A 88 -2.40 7.71 -11.99
N ASP A 89 -3.00 6.99 -11.04
CA ASP A 89 -4.38 6.50 -11.16
C ASP A 89 -5.38 7.66 -11.28
N SER A 90 -5.21 8.71 -10.47
CA SER A 90 -6.09 9.90 -10.56
C SER A 90 -5.92 10.61 -11.90
N PHE A 91 -4.70 10.73 -12.42
CA PHE A 91 -4.44 11.30 -13.74
C PHE A 91 -5.13 10.50 -14.84
N ILE A 92 -4.97 9.18 -14.85
CA ILE A 92 -5.63 8.28 -15.80
C ILE A 92 -7.15 8.42 -15.73
N ASN A 93 -7.70 8.41 -14.51
CA ASN A 93 -9.14 8.51 -14.29
C ASN A 93 -9.72 9.84 -14.75
N ILE A 94 -9.10 10.95 -14.37
CA ILE A 94 -9.64 12.31 -14.61
C ILE A 94 -9.46 12.73 -16.07
N TYR A 95 -8.35 12.39 -16.69
CA TYR A 95 -8.00 12.90 -18.02
C TYR A 95 -8.25 11.92 -19.15
N ILE A 96 -8.42 10.61 -18.87
CA ILE A 96 -8.58 9.61 -19.94
C ILE A 96 -9.86 8.80 -19.73
N THR A 97 -9.92 7.99 -18.67
CA THR A 97 -10.96 6.96 -18.52
C THR A 97 -12.36 7.59 -18.37
N LEU A 98 -12.57 8.41 -17.33
CA LEU A 98 -13.91 8.91 -17.02
C LEU A 98 -14.46 9.87 -18.08
N PRO A 99 -13.69 10.82 -18.64
CA PRO A 99 -14.20 11.73 -19.66
C PRO A 99 -14.56 11.06 -20.99
N PHE A 100 -13.84 10.00 -21.36
CA PHE A 100 -13.97 9.39 -22.68
C PHE A 100 -14.58 7.98 -22.67
N TYR A 101 -15.03 7.49 -21.52
CA TYR A 101 -15.63 6.15 -21.39
C TYR A 101 -16.79 5.92 -22.36
N TYR A 102 -17.62 6.93 -22.61
CA TYR A 102 -18.76 6.90 -23.53
C TYR A 102 -18.38 6.53 -24.98
N LEU A 103 -17.13 6.72 -25.38
CA LEU A 103 -16.64 6.35 -26.72
C LEU A 103 -16.51 4.83 -26.89
N LEU A 104 -16.38 4.09 -25.82
CA LEU A 104 -16.31 2.65 -25.86
C LEU A 104 -17.71 2.02 -25.83
N GLN A 105 -18.63 2.63 -25.09
CA GLN A 105 -19.91 2.01 -24.82
C GLN A 105 -21.01 3.05 -24.58
N ARG A 106 -21.92 3.21 -25.56
CA ARG A 106 -22.97 4.24 -25.52
C ARG A 106 -24.08 3.98 -24.51
N ASN A 107 -24.30 2.72 -24.10
CA ASN A 107 -25.47 2.32 -23.28
C ASN A 107 -25.09 1.94 -21.84
N PHE A 108 -23.92 2.38 -21.36
CA PHE A 108 -23.45 2.02 -20.03
C PHE A 108 -23.77 3.08 -18.99
N ALA A 109 -23.91 2.59 -17.76
CA ALA A 109 -23.95 3.47 -16.60
C ALA A 109 -22.65 4.30 -16.53
N ARG A 110 -22.72 5.52 -15.98
CA ARG A 110 -21.53 6.34 -15.75
C ARG A 110 -20.51 5.54 -14.94
N PRO A 111 -19.26 5.46 -15.41
CA PRO A 111 -18.26 4.63 -14.74
C PRO A 111 -17.92 5.16 -13.35
N ARG A 112 -17.74 4.24 -12.41
CA ARG A 112 -17.34 4.50 -11.03
C ARG A 112 -16.18 3.60 -10.66
N ILE A 113 -15.09 4.21 -10.20
CA ILE A 113 -13.94 3.45 -9.70
C ILE A 113 -14.28 2.87 -8.33
N LEU A 114 -14.05 1.58 -8.18
CA LEU A 114 -14.26 0.90 -6.91
C LEU A 114 -13.13 1.22 -5.93
N GLU A 115 -13.47 1.54 -4.69
CA GLU A 115 -12.49 1.78 -3.62
C GLU A 115 -11.69 0.52 -3.25
N SER A 116 -12.29 -0.66 -3.46
CA SER A 116 -11.64 -1.94 -3.21
C SER A 116 -12.17 -2.99 -4.18
N ASP A 117 -11.24 -3.67 -4.85
CA ASP A 117 -11.56 -4.77 -5.77
C ASP A 117 -12.34 -5.90 -5.09
N SER A 118 -12.11 -6.14 -3.78
CA SER A 118 -12.79 -7.19 -3.02
C SER A 118 -14.32 -7.03 -2.97
N ARG A 119 -14.83 -5.83 -3.21
CA ARG A 119 -16.29 -5.59 -3.33
C ARG A 119 -16.90 -6.32 -4.53
N LEU A 120 -16.12 -6.57 -5.58
CA LEU A 120 -16.60 -7.30 -6.75
C LEU A 120 -17.10 -8.70 -6.42
N ASP A 121 -16.45 -9.37 -5.48
CA ASP A 121 -16.82 -10.74 -5.11
C ASP A 121 -18.22 -10.80 -4.49
N SER A 122 -18.63 -9.75 -3.77
CA SER A 122 -19.93 -9.71 -3.10
C SER A 122 -21.11 -9.60 -4.05
N PHE A 123 -20.95 -9.02 -5.25
CA PHE A 123 -22.05 -8.88 -6.21
C PHE A 123 -22.59 -10.22 -6.76
N TRP A 124 -21.80 -11.27 -6.64
CA TRP A 124 -22.15 -12.60 -7.12
C TRP A 124 -22.65 -13.52 -6.01
N LYS A 125 -22.56 -13.09 -4.75
CA LYS A 125 -23.06 -13.86 -3.59
C LYS A 125 -24.56 -13.71 -3.48
N ILE A 126 -25.22 -14.84 -3.27
CA ILE A 126 -26.67 -14.92 -3.04
C ILE A 126 -26.94 -15.77 -1.80
N LYS A 127 -28.09 -15.55 -1.18
CA LYS A 127 -28.66 -16.47 -0.19
C LYS A 127 -29.80 -17.22 -0.85
N TYR A 128 -29.83 -18.52 -0.70
CA TYR A 128 -30.93 -19.36 -1.21
C TYR A 128 -31.33 -20.35 -0.14
N GLU A 129 -32.60 -20.77 -0.20
CA GLU A 129 -33.14 -21.74 0.74
C GLU A 129 -32.78 -23.17 0.31
N ARG A 130 -32.22 -23.95 1.25
CA ARG A 130 -31.96 -25.37 1.07
C ARG A 130 -32.40 -26.12 2.33
N ASN A 131 -33.38 -27.04 2.20
CA ASN A 131 -33.91 -27.82 3.32
C ASN A 131 -34.40 -26.93 4.48
N GLY A 132 -35.16 -25.86 4.19
CA GLY A 132 -35.67 -24.92 5.21
C GLY A 132 -34.61 -24.05 5.88
N ARG A 133 -33.40 -23.96 5.32
CA ARG A 133 -32.31 -23.11 5.83
C ARG A 133 -31.75 -22.21 4.75
N LEU A 134 -31.52 -20.94 5.08
CA LEU A 134 -30.81 -20.03 4.20
C LEU A 134 -29.31 -20.40 4.18
N VAL A 135 -28.79 -20.64 2.98
CA VAL A 135 -27.40 -21.02 2.71
C VAL A 135 -26.76 -19.97 1.81
N ASP A 136 -25.51 -19.65 2.07
CA ASP A 136 -24.74 -18.78 1.20
C ASP A 136 -24.34 -19.53 -0.07
N GLY A 137 -24.45 -18.87 -1.20
CA GLY A 137 -24.06 -19.39 -2.49
C GLY A 137 -23.64 -18.28 -3.46
N ILE A 138 -23.56 -18.66 -4.72
CA ILE A 138 -23.24 -17.74 -5.82
C ILE A 138 -24.29 -17.86 -6.91
N THR A 139 -24.46 -16.82 -7.72
CA THR A 139 -25.43 -16.79 -8.82
C THR A 139 -25.25 -17.99 -9.75
N TYR A 140 -26.35 -18.51 -10.27
CA TYR A 140 -26.36 -19.71 -11.13
C TYR A 140 -25.38 -19.59 -12.31
N LYS A 141 -25.39 -18.48 -13.02
CA LYS A 141 -24.51 -18.24 -14.17
C LYS A 141 -23.03 -18.31 -13.82
N ILE A 142 -22.62 -17.70 -12.71
CA ILE A 142 -21.22 -17.77 -12.23
C ILE A 142 -20.88 -19.18 -11.76
N ASN A 143 -21.83 -19.86 -11.11
CA ASN A 143 -21.64 -21.24 -10.65
C ASN A 143 -21.52 -22.25 -11.80
N SER A 144 -22.03 -21.94 -13.00
CA SER A 144 -21.94 -22.83 -14.17
C SER A 144 -20.53 -22.95 -14.75
N PHE A 145 -19.65 -21.97 -14.49
CA PHE A 145 -18.24 -22.07 -14.87
C PHE A 145 -17.49 -22.97 -13.89
N LYS A 146 -17.10 -24.17 -14.36
CA LYS A 146 -16.49 -25.21 -13.53
C LYS A 146 -15.00 -25.36 -13.78
N ALA A 147 -14.27 -25.53 -12.68
CA ALA A 147 -12.90 -25.99 -12.69
C ALA A 147 -12.83 -27.51 -12.97
N LYS A 148 -11.64 -28.03 -13.22
CA LYS A 148 -11.43 -29.46 -13.51
C LYS A 148 -11.86 -30.40 -12.36
N ASP A 149 -11.88 -29.91 -11.13
CA ASP A 149 -12.37 -30.61 -9.94
C ASP A 149 -13.87 -30.41 -9.68
N ASN A 150 -14.61 -29.89 -10.65
CA ASN A 150 -16.05 -29.63 -10.60
C ASN A 150 -16.50 -28.51 -9.64
N ARG A 151 -15.57 -27.84 -8.93
CA ARG A 151 -15.88 -26.64 -8.15
C ARG A 151 -16.13 -25.45 -9.08
N SER A 152 -16.88 -24.44 -8.64
CA SER A 152 -16.97 -23.21 -9.40
C SER A 152 -15.63 -22.49 -9.46
N ILE A 153 -15.27 -21.96 -10.64
CA ILE A 153 -14.07 -21.15 -10.86
C ILE A 153 -14.05 -19.94 -9.92
N TYR A 154 -15.20 -19.41 -9.54
CA TYR A 154 -15.32 -18.31 -8.57
C TYR A 154 -14.58 -18.55 -7.24
N TYR A 155 -14.58 -19.77 -6.73
CA TYR A 155 -13.90 -20.09 -5.47
C TYR A 155 -12.39 -20.25 -5.62
N LEU A 156 -11.90 -20.51 -6.82
CA LEU A 156 -10.47 -20.58 -7.12
C LEU A 156 -9.91 -19.22 -7.52
N TYR A 157 -10.66 -18.51 -8.35
CA TYR A 157 -10.28 -17.24 -8.95
C TYR A 157 -11.44 -16.24 -8.85
N PRO A 158 -11.63 -15.61 -7.67
CA PRO A 158 -12.72 -14.66 -7.48
C PRO A 158 -12.58 -13.43 -8.38
N PRO A 159 -13.69 -12.76 -8.74
CA PRO A 159 -13.70 -11.59 -9.64
C PRO A 159 -12.71 -10.50 -9.29
N SER A 160 -12.48 -10.27 -7.99
CA SER A 160 -11.51 -9.28 -7.49
C SER A 160 -10.06 -9.56 -7.88
N GLN A 161 -9.72 -10.78 -8.28
CA GLN A 161 -8.38 -11.18 -8.67
C GLN A 161 -8.13 -11.15 -10.18
N ILE A 162 -9.18 -10.97 -10.98
CA ILE A 162 -9.09 -10.97 -12.44
C ILE A 162 -8.52 -9.63 -12.92
N ARG A 163 -7.45 -9.70 -13.72
CA ARG A 163 -6.80 -8.56 -14.35
C ARG A 163 -6.93 -8.64 -15.85
N LEU A 164 -6.99 -7.47 -16.49
CA LEU A 164 -6.88 -7.31 -17.94
C LEU A 164 -5.44 -6.91 -18.29
N GLU A 165 -4.87 -7.59 -19.27
CA GLU A 165 -3.54 -7.31 -19.79
C GLU A 165 -3.60 -6.40 -21.03
N PRO A 166 -2.48 -5.75 -21.45
CA PRO A 166 -2.48 -4.81 -22.57
C PRO A 166 -2.94 -5.37 -23.92
N ASP A 167 -2.91 -6.68 -24.09
CA ASP A 167 -3.39 -7.41 -25.29
C ASP A 167 -4.87 -7.82 -25.19
N GLY A 168 -5.51 -7.56 -24.04
CA GLY A 168 -6.89 -7.95 -23.76
C GLY A 168 -7.06 -9.36 -23.19
N SER A 169 -5.97 -10.06 -22.92
CA SER A 169 -6.01 -11.34 -22.19
C SER A 169 -6.34 -11.15 -20.72
N TYR A 170 -6.68 -12.26 -20.05
CA TYR A 170 -7.03 -12.26 -18.62
C TYR A 170 -6.01 -13.02 -17.82
N THR A 171 -5.62 -12.40 -16.69
CA THR A 171 -4.71 -13.02 -15.71
C THR A 171 -5.35 -13.03 -14.32
N VAL A 172 -4.77 -13.80 -13.41
CA VAL A 172 -5.11 -13.84 -11.99
C VAL A 172 -4.00 -13.18 -11.21
N LYS A 173 -4.21 -11.94 -10.75
CA LYS A 173 -3.15 -11.14 -10.09
C LYS A 173 -1.85 -11.07 -10.91
N GLY A 174 -1.97 -10.83 -12.22
CA GLY A 174 -0.84 -10.74 -13.13
C GLY A 174 -0.21 -12.07 -13.57
N ASN A 175 -0.76 -13.22 -13.14
CA ASN A 175 -0.25 -14.54 -13.53
C ASN A 175 -1.28 -15.30 -14.37
N SER A 176 -0.81 -16.16 -15.27
CA SER A 176 -1.69 -17.09 -15.98
C SER A 176 -2.40 -18.04 -15.00
N PRO A 177 -3.68 -18.40 -15.24
CA PRO A 177 -4.33 -19.40 -14.43
C PRO A 177 -3.65 -20.76 -14.58
N SER A 178 -3.69 -21.60 -13.54
CA SER A 178 -3.11 -22.95 -13.60
C SER A 178 -3.95 -23.86 -14.50
N GLU A 179 -3.34 -24.37 -15.58
CA GLU A 179 -3.99 -25.30 -16.50
C GLU A 179 -4.35 -26.63 -15.83
N ASP A 180 -3.65 -27.03 -14.79
CA ASP A 180 -4.03 -28.22 -14.01
C ASP A 180 -5.38 -28.05 -13.29
N LYS A 181 -5.76 -26.80 -13.00
CA LYS A 181 -6.98 -26.47 -12.24
C LYS A 181 -8.18 -26.11 -13.11
N VAL A 182 -7.94 -25.42 -14.22
CA VAL A 182 -9.01 -24.91 -15.09
C VAL A 182 -8.69 -25.12 -16.57
N ASP A 183 -9.73 -25.27 -17.38
CA ASP A 183 -9.64 -25.16 -18.83
C ASP A 183 -9.53 -23.68 -19.20
N LEU A 184 -8.58 -23.31 -20.07
CA LEU A 184 -8.30 -21.92 -20.40
C LEU A 184 -9.44 -21.23 -21.15
N GLU A 185 -10.17 -21.95 -22.00
CA GLU A 185 -11.31 -21.36 -22.72
C GLU A 185 -12.48 -21.14 -21.76
N VAL A 186 -12.76 -22.08 -20.85
CA VAL A 186 -13.77 -21.90 -19.80
C VAL A 186 -13.41 -20.74 -18.87
N PHE A 187 -12.13 -20.61 -18.50
CA PHE A 187 -11.64 -19.48 -17.70
C PHE A 187 -11.83 -18.15 -18.43
N LYS A 188 -11.51 -18.09 -19.71
CA LYS A 188 -11.67 -16.91 -20.55
C LYS A 188 -13.12 -16.46 -20.65
N GLU A 189 -14.05 -17.40 -20.88
CA GLU A 189 -15.49 -17.09 -20.91
C GLU A 189 -16.03 -16.63 -19.54
N TYR A 190 -15.54 -17.21 -18.44
CA TYR A 190 -15.82 -16.76 -17.09
C TYR A 190 -15.37 -15.31 -16.88
N CYS A 191 -14.12 -14.97 -17.23
CA CYS A 191 -13.58 -13.62 -17.10
C CYS A 191 -14.35 -12.62 -17.97
N LYS A 192 -14.62 -12.98 -19.22
CA LYS A 192 -15.38 -12.16 -20.16
C LYS A 192 -16.80 -11.85 -19.62
N HIS A 193 -17.48 -12.84 -19.07
CA HIS A 193 -18.79 -12.64 -18.47
C HIS A 193 -18.75 -11.66 -17.30
N ILE A 194 -17.76 -11.80 -16.40
CA ILE A 194 -17.57 -10.88 -15.27
C ILE A 194 -17.29 -9.46 -15.75
N LYS A 195 -16.31 -9.28 -16.65
CA LYS A 195 -15.90 -7.95 -17.12
C LYS A 195 -17.01 -7.27 -17.91
N GLN A 196 -17.74 -8.02 -18.74
CA GLN A 196 -18.89 -7.48 -19.45
C GLN A 196 -19.95 -6.94 -18.46
N TRP A 197 -20.33 -7.75 -17.48
CA TRP A 197 -21.30 -7.35 -16.46
C TRP A 197 -20.81 -6.12 -15.67
N GLN A 198 -19.52 -6.10 -15.28
CA GLN A 198 -18.94 -4.96 -14.57
C GLN A 198 -19.05 -3.67 -15.39
N PHE A 199 -18.67 -3.72 -16.66
CA PHE A 199 -18.68 -2.55 -17.54
C PHE A 199 -20.10 -2.08 -17.83
N GLU A 200 -21.06 -2.99 -18.01
CA GLU A 200 -22.49 -2.67 -18.15
C GLU A 200 -23.04 -1.93 -16.92
N LYS A 201 -22.59 -2.27 -15.73
CA LYS A 201 -22.95 -1.60 -14.46
C LYS A 201 -22.12 -0.36 -14.16
N GLY A 202 -21.13 -0.03 -14.99
CA GLY A 202 -20.21 1.06 -14.76
C GLY A 202 -19.29 0.84 -13.55
N LEU A 203 -19.07 -0.41 -13.13
CA LEU A 203 -18.20 -0.76 -12.01
C LEU A 203 -16.83 -1.12 -12.54
N ILE A 204 -15.81 -0.32 -12.26
CA ILE A 204 -14.46 -0.54 -12.76
C ILE A 204 -13.43 -0.53 -11.62
N THR A 205 -12.45 -1.42 -11.69
CA THR A 205 -11.29 -1.44 -10.80
C THR A 205 -10.22 -0.49 -11.31
N THR A 206 -9.16 -0.28 -10.54
CA THR A 206 -7.99 0.50 -10.99
C THR A 206 -7.33 -0.13 -12.22
N ASN A 207 -7.18 -1.48 -12.24
CA ASN A 207 -6.66 -2.19 -13.41
C ASN A 207 -7.57 -2.01 -14.63
N ASP A 208 -8.90 -2.16 -14.46
CA ASP A 208 -9.86 -1.93 -15.55
C ASP A 208 -9.76 -0.50 -16.09
N SER A 209 -9.60 0.50 -15.21
CA SER A 209 -9.44 1.89 -15.63
C SER A 209 -8.21 2.09 -16.49
N SER A 210 -7.07 1.51 -16.12
CA SER A 210 -5.83 1.59 -16.89
C SER A 210 -5.97 0.87 -18.25
N PHE A 211 -6.62 -0.30 -18.28
CA PHE A 211 -6.90 -1.01 -19.54
C PHE A 211 -7.82 -0.22 -20.47
N ILE A 212 -8.89 0.35 -19.91
CA ILE A 212 -9.82 1.21 -20.65
C ILE A 212 -9.10 2.43 -21.21
N ALA A 213 -8.26 3.09 -20.40
CA ALA A 213 -7.46 4.24 -20.82
C ALA A 213 -6.57 3.89 -22.01
N LEU A 214 -5.80 2.79 -21.92
CA LEU A 214 -4.96 2.32 -23.01
C LEU A 214 -5.77 2.04 -24.27
N THR A 215 -6.93 1.39 -24.14
CA THR A 215 -7.84 1.10 -25.25
C THR A 215 -8.37 2.38 -25.90
N LEU A 216 -8.73 3.38 -25.10
CA LEU A 216 -9.21 4.69 -25.57
C LEU A 216 -8.12 5.44 -26.36
N LEU A 217 -6.89 5.48 -25.85
CA LEU A 217 -5.78 6.15 -26.52
C LEU A 217 -5.46 5.49 -27.87
N ARG A 218 -5.43 4.15 -27.93
CA ARG A 218 -5.18 3.39 -29.16
C ARG A 218 -6.29 3.57 -30.21
N LYS A 219 -7.55 3.54 -29.78
CA LYS A 219 -8.70 3.72 -30.69
C LYS A 219 -8.92 5.16 -31.12
N ASN A 220 -8.51 6.13 -30.29
CA ASN A 220 -8.74 7.54 -30.50
C ASN A 220 -7.45 8.36 -30.27
N PRO A 221 -6.49 8.35 -31.21
CA PRO A 221 -5.20 9.05 -31.06
C PRO A 221 -5.32 10.56 -30.79
N LYS A 222 -6.47 11.15 -31.14
CA LYS A 222 -6.75 12.57 -30.82
C LYS A 222 -6.74 12.85 -29.32
N ILE A 223 -7.15 11.89 -28.48
CA ILE A 223 -7.12 12.02 -27.02
C ILE A 223 -5.67 12.13 -26.55
N ALA A 224 -4.79 11.25 -27.05
CA ALA A 224 -3.37 11.29 -26.71
C ALA A 224 -2.70 12.58 -27.16
N LYS A 225 -2.97 13.05 -28.41
CA LYS A 225 -2.46 14.33 -28.92
C LYS A 225 -2.92 15.52 -28.09
N TRP A 226 -4.18 15.52 -27.64
CA TRP A 226 -4.69 16.56 -26.75
C TRP A 226 -3.97 16.51 -25.39
N LEU A 227 -3.76 15.33 -24.80
CA LEU A 227 -3.04 15.17 -23.54
C LEU A 227 -1.58 15.64 -23.66
N VAL A 228 -0.89 15.29 -24.76
CA VAL A 228 0.47 15.76 -25.02
C VAL A 228 0.54 17.28 -25.13
N LYS A 229 -0.47 17.91 -25.76
CA LYS A 229 -0.56 19.38 -25.80
C LYS A 229 -0.85 19.98 -24.41
N ARG A 230 -1.71 19.32 -23.62
CA ARG A 230 -2.07 19.75 -22.26
C ARG A 230 -0.92 19.57 -21.26
N PHE A 231 -0.16 18.47 -21.40
CA PHE A 231 0.97 18.10 -20.55
C PHE A 231 2.18 17.72 -21.41
N PRO A 232 2.86 18.69 -22.03
CA PRO A 232 4.03 18.43 -22.88
C PRO A 232 5.26 17.97 -22.11
N HIS A 233 5.19 17.96 -20.77
CA HIS A 233 6.20 17.43 -19.86
C HIS A 233 5.53 16.61 -18.74
N ILE A 234 5.91 15.35 -18.61
CA ILE A 234 5.40 14.44 -17.59
C ILE A 234 6.57 13.91 -16.77
N ILE A 235 6.50 14.09 -15.46
CA ILE A 235 7.46 13.57 -14.48
C ILE A 235 6.75 12.50 -13.65
N ILE A 236 7.30 11.29 -13.57
CA ILE A 236 6.73 10.15 -12.87
C ILE A 236 7.65 9.76 -11.72
N ASP A 237 7.23 10.07 -10.50
CA ASP A 237 7.93 9.69 -9.27
C ASP A 237 7.51 8.29 -8.81
N GLU A 238 8.43 7.57 -8.15
CA GLU A 238 8.27 6.17 -7.74
C GLU A 238 7.93 5.25 -8.93
N ALA A 239 8.54 5.50 -10.09
CA ALA A 239 8.23 4.83 -11.36
C ALA A 239 8.47 3.31 -11.34
N GLN A 240 9.26 2.79 -10.41
CA GLN A 240 9.46 1.34 -10.19
C GLN A 240 8.19 0.62 -9.71
N ASP A 241 7.19 1.36 -9.23
CA ASP A 241 5.92 0.80 -8.78
C ASP A 241 4.83 0.83 -9.87
N ASN A 242 5.14 1.29 -11.07
CA ASN A 242 4.20 1.34 -12.18
C ASN A 242 3.87 -0.06 -12.71
N SER A 243 2.60 -0.26 -13.07
CA SER A 243 2.14 -1.48 -13.75
C SER A 243 2.47 -1.45 -15.25
N LEU A 244 2.43 -2.63 -15.89
CA LEU A 244 2.61 -2.74 -17.34
C LEU A 244 1.61 -1.87 -18.12
N LEU A 245 0.34 -1.84 -17.69
CA LEU A 245 -0.68 -0.99 -18.33
C LEU A 245 -0.34 0.49 -18.25
N GLN A 246 0.17 0.96 -17.10
CA GLN A 246 0.59 2.35 -16.93
C GLN A 246 1.79 2.68 -17.82
N HIS A 247 2.79 1.80 -17.90
CA HIS A 247 3.90 1.96 -18.85
C HIS A 247 3.41 2.07 -20.29
N LYS A 248 2.49 1.18 -20.71
CA LYS A 248 1.91 1.21 -22.07
C LYS A 248 1.09 2.48 -22.35
N ILE A 249 0.42 3.04 -21.36
CA ILE A 249 -0.27 4.34 -21.51
C ILE A 249 0.74 5.45 -21.81
N PHE A 250 1.86 5.51 -21.09
CA PHE A 250 2.90 6.51 -21.35
C PHE A 250 3.62 6.30 -22.69
N GLU A 251 3.87 5.04 -23.07
CA GLU A 251 4.41 4.72 -24.40
C GLU A 251 3.45 5.18 -25.52
N GLU A 252 2.14 5.04 -25.32
CA GLU A 252 1.15 5.54 -26.28
C GLU A 252 1.18 7.08 -26.37
N LEU A 253 1.35 7.80 -25.26
CA LEU A 253 1.54 9.26 -25.30
C LEU A 253 2.83 9.66 -26.03
N GLN A 254 3.92 8.91 -25.81
CA GLN A 254 5.19 9.13 -26.54
C GLN A 254 5.02 8.93 -28.05
N SER A 255 4.30 7.89 -28.47
CA SER A 255 4.01 7.63 -29.88
C SER A 255 3.23 8.77 -30.54
N GLN A 256 2.45 9.52 -29.76
CA GLN A 256 1.66 10.66 -30.20
C GLN A 256 2.35 12.01 -29.98
N GLY A 257 3.66 12.00 -29.67
CA GLY A 257 4.53 13.18 -29.66
C GLY A 257 4.93 13.73 -28.29
N LEU A 258 4.69 13.01 -27.19
CA LEU A 258 5.26 13.36 -25.88
C LEU A 258 6.77 13.18 -25.91
N LYS A 259 7.49 14.31 -25.92
CA LYS A 259 8.96 14.32 -26.00
C LYS A 259 9.60 14.31 -24.62
N ASN A 260 9.04 15.05 -23.66
CA ASN A 260 9.62 15.21 -22.33
C ASN A 260 8.87 14.32 -21.32
N ILE A 261 9.48 13.21 -20.98
CA ILE A 261 8.99 12.27 -20.00
C ILE A 261 10.14 11.76 -19.13
N GLU A 262 9.92 11.77 -17.81
CA GLU A 262 10.90 11.37 -16.84
C GLU A 262 10.34 10.27 -15.96
N PHE A 263 11.06 9.15 -15.86
CA PHE A 263 10.80 8.06 -14.95
C PHE A 263 11.83 8.11 -13.84
N ILE A 264 11.38 8.40 -12.62
CA ILE A 264 12.27 8.59 -11.46
C ILE A 264 11.92 7.54 -10.42
N GLY A 265 12.93 6.84 -9.91
CA GLY A 265 12.69 5.79 -8.95
C GLY A 265 13.95 5.10 -8.44
N ASP A 266 13.71 4.07 -7.63
CA ASP A 266 14.72 3.11 -7.17
C ASP A 266 14.11 1.70 -7.33
N PRO A 267 14.60 0.90 -8.28
CA PRO A 267 14.03 -0.42 -8.55
C PRO A 267 14.11 -1.36 -7.34
N TYR A 268 15.11 -1.16 -6.46
CA TYR A 268 15.29 -1.92 -5.22
C TYR A 268 14.26 -1.54 -4.13
N GLN A 269 13.54 -0.42 -4.28
CA GLN A 269 12.46 -0.01 -3.37
C GLN A 269 11.05 -0.41 -3.83
N SER A 270 10.89 -1.18 -4.89
CA SER A 270 9.56 -1.64 -5.32
C SER A 270 8.98 -2.67 -4.34
N LEU A 271 7.79 -2.36 -3.79
CA LEU A 271 7.07 -3.19 -2.82
C LEU A 271 5.63 -3.54 -3.23
N TYR A 272 5.17 -3.06 -4.39
CA TYR A 272 3.76 -3.14 -4.78
C TYR A 272 3.49 -4.14 -5.91
N GLU A 273 4.30 -5.21 -6.04
CA GLU A 273 4.04 -6.29 -7.01
C GLU A 273 2.64 -6.88 -6.87
N PHE A 274 2.09 -6.93 -5.65
CA PHE A 274 0.71 -7.35 -5.41
C PHE A 274 -0.35 -6.39 -6.01
N ARG A 275 0.06 -5.21 -6.49
CA ARG A 275 -0.71 -4.23 -7.27
C ARG A 275 -0.24 -4.14 -8.72
N ASP A 276 0.34 -5.21 -9.24
CA ASP A 276 0.82 -5.32 -10.60
C ASP A 276 2.03 -4.41 -10.92
N ALA A 277 2.77 -3.91 -9.90
CA ALA A 277 4.02 -3.18 -10.09
C ALA A 277 5.09 -4.07 -10.73
N ASN A 278 5.82 -3.53 -11.70
CA ASN A 278 6.87 -4.26 -12.38
C ASN A 278 8.17 -3.44 -12.46
N PRO A 279 9.08 -3.59 -11.48
CA PRO A 279 10.32 -2.83 -11.43
C PRO A 279 11.29 -3.14 -12.58
N GLN A 280 11.15 -4.30 -13.23
CA GLN A 280 11.98 -4.64 -14.41
C GLN A 280 11.69 -3.71 -15.59
N LEU A 281 10.46 -3.18 -15.70
CA LEU A 281 10.12 -2.19 -16.73
C LEU A 281 10.83 -0.86 -16.53
N PHE A 282 11.12 -0.50 -15.27
CA PHE A 282 11.94 0.67 -14.98
C PHE A 282 13.39 0.43 -15.40
N LEU A 283 13.97 -0.72 -15.05
CA LEU A 283 15.33 -1.09 -15.40
C LEU A 283 15.52 -1.20 -16.93
N SER A 284 14.59 -1.84 -17.64
CA SER A 284 14.67 -1.94 -19.10
C SER A 284 14.69 -0.59 -19.80
N LYS A 285 13.99 0.42 -19.24
CA LYS A 285 14.05 1.79 -19.76
C LYS A 285 15.36 2.49 -19.39
N PHE A 286 15.96 2.16 -18.25
CA PHE A 286 17.27 2.68 -17.87
C PHE A 286 18.39 2.16 -18.78
N GLU A 287 18.24 0.94 -19.29
CA GLU A 287 19.17 0.29 -20.22
C GLU A 287 18.89 0.63 -21.71
N ASP A 288 17.72 1.22 -22.01
CA ASP A 288 17.29 1.57 -23.37
C ASP A 288 17.96 2.86 -23.85
N GLU A 289 18.77 2.80 -24.91
CA GLU A 289 19.48 3.94 -25.50
C GLU A 289 18.56 5.10 -25.95
N SER A 290 17.25 4.86 -26.10
CA SER A 290 16.29 5.92 -26.41
C SER A 290 15.97 6.84 -25.23
N TYR A 291 16.42 6.47 -24.02
CA TYR A 291 16.33 7.25 -22.81
C TYR A 291 17.72 7.69 -22.32
N GLN A 292 17.77 8.86 -21.71
CA GLN A 292 18.97 9.28 -20.97
C GLN A 292 18.92 8.67 -19.56
N GLY A 293 19.73 7.63 -19.32
CA GLY A 293 19.91 7.03 -17.99
C GLY A 293 20.80 7.92 -17.13
N LEU A 294 20.30 8.33 -15.96
CA LEU A 294 21.00 9.14 -14.95
C LEU A 294 20.90 8.49 -13.58
N GLU A 295 21.84 8.77 -12.72
CA GLU A 295 21.87 8.25 -11.35
C GLU A 295 22.00 9.36 -10.32
N LEU A 296 21.46 9.13 -9.11
CA LEU A 296 21.78 9.87 -7.90
C LEU A 296 22.28 8.87 -6.88
N THR A 297 23.58 8.88 -6.60
CA THR A 297 24.25 7.92 -5.72
C THR A 297 24.57 8.48 -4.35
N ASP A 298 24.47 9.79 -4.16
CA ASP A 298 24.70 10.48 -2.89
C ASP A 298 23.54 10.32 -1.93
N ASN A 299 23.72 9.57 -0.87
CA ASN A 299 22.72 9.39 0.20
C ASN A 299 22.86 10.48 1.26
N ARG A 300 21.86 11.35 1.38
CA ARG A 300 21.81 12.45 2.39
C ARG A 300 21.04 12.06 3.66
N ARG A 301 20.68 10.79 3.82
CA ARG A 301 19.90 10.29 4.96
C ARG A 301 20.76 9.58 5.98
N SER A 302 21.57 8.64 5.52
CA SER A 302 22.19 7.63 6.36
C SER A 302 23.71 7.74 6.34
N PRO A 303 24.43 7.48 7.44
CA PRO A 303 25.87 7.34 7.47
C PRO A 303 26.31 6.07 6.71
N GLN A 304 27.60 6.03 6.31
CA GLN A 304 28.12 5.00 5.40
C GLN A 304 27.95 3.56 5.91
N HIS A 305 28.13 3.32 7.21
CA HIS A 305 27.99 1.97 7.78
C HIS A 305 26.56 1.41 7.66
N ILE A 306 25.53 2.28 7.73
CA ILE A 306 24.14 1.88 7.48
C ILE A 306 23.93 1.60 5.97
N ILE A 307 24.50 2.44 5.12
CA ILE A 307 24.47 2.26 3.66
C ILE A 307 25.09 0.93 3.27
N ASP A 308 26.25 0.61 3.82
CA ASP A 308 26.96 -0.64 3.55
C ASP A 308 26.09 -1.87 3.93
N CYS A 309 25.30 -1.79 5.03
CA CYS A 309 24.42 -2.88 5.43
C CYS A 309 23.30 -3.18 4.42
N PHE A 310 22.56 -2.17 3.95
CA PHE A 310 21.51 -2.44 2.97
C PHE A 310 22.07 -2.66 1.56
N SER A 311 23.28 -2.15 1.28
CA SER A 311 23.97 -2.42 0.02
C SER A 311 24.38 -3.88 -0.16
N LEU A 312 24.47 -4.68 0.91
CA LEU A 312 24.66 -6.14 0.84
C LEU A 312 23.57 -6.85 0.00
N LEU A 313 22.45 -6.21 -0.26
CA LEU A 313 21.34 -6.74 -1.06
C LEU A 313 21.45 -6.38 -2.53
N ARG A 314 22.38 -5.49 -2.91
CA ARG A 314 22.58 -5.02 -4.27
C ARG A 314 23.69 -5.83 -4.96
N PRO A 315 23.58 -6.08 -6.28
CA PRO A 315 24.69 -6.65 -7.04
C PRO A 315 25.89 -5.70 -7.05
N ASP A 316 27.10 -6.26 -7.09
CA ASP A 316 28.35 -5.49 -7.22
C ASP A 316 28.46 -4.72 -8.56
N THR A 317 27.61 -5.07 -9.51
CA THR A 317 27.58 -4.43 -10.85
C THR A 317 26.89 -3.07 -10.87
N VAL A 318 26.19 -2.68 -9.80
CA VAL A 318 25.50 -1.39 -9.71
C VAL A 318 26.36 -0.34 -9.00
N SER A 319 26.12 0.93 -9.32
CA SER A 319 26.87 2.05 -8.76
C SER A 319 26.83 2.06 -7.24
N ARG A 320 27.98 2.31 -6.60
CA ARG A 320 28.09 2.39 -5.15
C ARG A 320 27.32 3.60 -4.63
N ILE A 321 26.62 3.40 -3.52
CA ILE A 321 25.97 4.49 -2.78
C ILE A 321 26.97 5.05 -1.75
N ASN A 322 27.16 6.37 -1.75
CA ASN A 322 28.04 7.05 -0.82
C ASN A 322 27.23 7.94 0.12
N THR A 323 27.71 8.07 1.37
CA THR A 323 27.10 9.05 2.27
C THR A 323 27.46 10.47 1.83
N ALA A 324 26.46 11.33 1.85
CA ALA A 324 26.59 12.79 1.73
C ALA A 324 26.03 13.49 3.00
N CYS A 325 25.96 12.77 4.12
CA CYS A 325 25.58 13.34 5.40
C CYS A 325 26.69 14.26 5.92
N ALA A 326 26.29 15.43 6.45
CA ALA A 326 27.25 16.39 7.05
C ALA A 326 27.90 15.84 8.33
N GLU A 327 27.23 14.91 9.00
CA GLU A 327 27.71 14.23 10.21
C GLU A 327 27.74 12.73 9.92
N ASP A 328 28.94 12.17 9.75
CA ASP A 328 29.14 10.73 9.68
C ASP A 328 29.23 10.20 11.13
N LEU A 329 28.09 9.97 11.74
CA LEU A 329 28.00 9.42 13.08
C LEU A 329 28.53 7.99 13.07
N GLU A 330 29.59 7.72 13.84
CA GLU A 330 30.15 6.37 14.00
C GLU A 330 29.35 5.49 14.99
N GLU A 331 28.02 5.61 15.00
CA GLU A 331 27.22 4.74 15.85
C GLU A 331 27.23 3.29 15.31
N PRO A 332 27.47 2.29 16.19
CA PRO A 332 27.50 0.90 15.76
C PRO A 332 26.08 0.40 15.40
N ILE A 333 26.00 -0.53 14.46
CA ILE A 333 24.77 -1.27 14.19
C ILE A 333 24.45 -2.15 15.42
N LEU A 334 23.24 -2.02 15.97
CA LEU A 334 22.79 -2.85 17.07
C LEU A 334 22.20 -4.15 16.54
N ILE A 335 22.66 -5.27 17.05
CA ILE A 335 22.14 -6.59 16.70
C ILE A 335 21.68 -7.33 17.95
N TYR A 336 20.39 -7.66 17.98
CA TYR A 336 19.81 -8.48 19.04
C TYR A 336 19.70 -9.93 18.57
N ARG A 337 20.12 -10.86 19.42
CA ARG A 337 19.81 -12.29 19.25
C ARG A 337 18.70 -12.65 20.23
N TYR A 338 17.52 -13.01 19.73
CA TYR A 338 16.32 -13.15 20.54
C TYR A 338 15.77 -14.59 20.55
N ARG A 339 15.17 -14.99 21.68
CA ARG A 339 14.23 -16.10 21.77
C ARG A 339 12.82 -15.58 21.51
N THR A 340 11.91 -16.46 21.05
CA THR A 340 10.54 -16.06 20.71
C THR A 340 9.80 -15.39 21.87
N GLU A 341 10.03 -15.84 23.10
CA GLU A 341 9.50 -15.30 24.36
C GLU A 341 10.05 -13.91 24.72
N ASP A 342 11.27 -13.58 24.30
CA ASP A 342 11.98 -12.36 24.71
C ASP A 342 11.77 -11.16 23.75
N ARG A 343 10.88 -11.28 22.79
CA ARG A 343 10.68 -10.21 21.78
C ARG A 343 10.29 -8.87 22.40
N SER A 344 9.47 -8.88 23.43
CA SER A 344 9.08 -7.67 24.17
C SER A 344 10.25 -6.99 24.85
N THR A 345 11.16 -7.78 25.44
CA THR A 345 12.38 -7.26 26.09
C THR A 345 13.30 -6.57 25.09
N VAL A 346 13.47 -7.18 23.88
CA VAL A 346 14.26 -6.55 22.80
C VAL A 346 13.63 -5.23 22.34
N ILE A 347 12.31 -5.19 22.19
CA ILE A 347 11.61 -3.95 21.81
C ILE A 347 11.78 -2.87 22.89
N GLN A 348 11.65 -3.25 24.16
CA GLN A 348 11.80 -2.30 25.28
C GLN A 348 13.21 -1.75 25.34
N HIS A 349 14.23 -2.60 25.27
CA HIS A 349 15.61 -2.15 25.28
C HIS A 349 15.95 -1.22 24.10
N PHE A 350 15.46 -1.54 22.89
CA PHE A 350 15.60 -0.66 21.75
C PHE A 350 14.92 0.70 21.98
N ASP A 351 13.72 0.69 22.58
CA ASP A 351 12.97 1.91 22.89
C ASP A 351 13.70 2.77 23.93
N ASP A 352 14.23 2.16 24.99
CA ASP A 352 15.01 2.80 26.02
C ASP A 352 16.32 3.37 25.47
N TYR A 353 17.03 2.64 24.61
CA TYR A 353 18.23 3.11 23.92
C TYR A 353 17.93 4.36 23.07
N CYS A 354 16.84 4.32 22.30
CA CYS A 354 16.41 5.45 21.50
C CYS A 354 16.01 6.66 22.35
N TYR A 355 15.37 6.42 23.49
CA TYR A 355 14.98 7.50 24.41
C TYR A 355 16.20 8.21 24.98
N VAL A 356 17.22 7.46 25.44
CA VAL A 356 18.47 8.02 25.98
C VAL A 356 19.22 8.85 24.92
N ASN A 357 19.20 8.43 23.66
CA ASN A 357 19.87 9.10 22.54
C ASN A 357 19.00 10.14 21.82
N SER A 358 17.79 10.43 22.32
CA SER A 358 16.86 11.41 21.73
C SER A 358 16.45 11.08 20.28
N TYR A 359 16.30 9.80 19.96
CA TYR A 359 15.75 9.34 18.69
C TYR A 359 14.21 9.24 18.78
N ASP A 360 13.55 10.37 18.55
CA ASP A 360 12.10 10.50 18.76
C ASP A 360 11.29 9.76 17.68
N ASN A 361 11.71 9.84 16.42
CA ASN A 361 11.04 9.19 15.31
C ASN A 361 11.58 7.77 15.09
N ARG A 362 11.26 6.85 15.99
CA ARG A 362 11.71 5.46 15.97
C ARG A 362 10.59 4.47 15.64
N LYS A 363 10.92 3.37 14.95
CA LYS A 363 9.97 2.30 14.61
C LYS A 363 10.59 0.92 14.73
N VAL A 364 9.79 -0.01 15.21
CA VAL A 364 10.05 -1.46 15.13
C VAL A 364 9.29 -1.99 13.93
N VAL A 365 9.99 -2.67 13.03
CA VAL A 365 9.43 -3.05 11.72
C VAL A 365 9.46 -4.55 11.52
N VAL A 366 8.32 -5.06 11.08
CA VAL A 366 8.13 -6.46 10.69
C VAL A 366 7.60 -6.55 9.27
N ARG A 367 7.78 -7.69 8.62
CA ARG A 367 7.34 -7.83 7.23
C ARG A 367 5.85 -7.59 7.01
N GLY A 368 4.98 -8.16 7.82
CA GLY A 368 3.54 -8.10 7.55
C GLY A 368 2.66 -8.11 8.79
N ASN A 369 1.38 -7.82 8.57
CA ASN A 369 0.39 -7.72 9.64
C ASN A 369 0.21 -9.00 10.46
N THR A 370 0.38 -10.18 9.87
CA THR A 370 0.30 -11.47 10.60
C THR A 370 1.40 -11.56 11.66
N VAL A 371 2.65 -11.22 11.31
CA VAL A 371 3.77 -11.20 12.25
C VAL A 371 3.57 -10.10 13.28
N ARG A 372 3.17 -8.90 12.83
CA ARG A 372 2.84 -7.78 13.71
C ARG A 372 1.78 -8.16 14.75
N ASN A 373 0.67 -8.73 14.31
CA ASN A 373 -0.41 -9.14 15.19
C ASN A 373 0.04 -10.24 16.18
N LYS A 374 0.87 -11.19 15.73
CA LYS A 374 1.44 -12.21 16.62
C LYS A 374 2.36 -11.59 17.67
N MET A 375 3.19 -10.60 17.31
CA MET A 375 4.08 -9.90 18.25
C MET A 375 3.31 -9.04 19.24
N LEU A 376 2.16 -8.50 18.82
CA LEU A 376 1.22 -7.77 19.69
C LEU A 376 0.35 -8.71 20.55
N GLY A 377 0.60 -10.03 20.52
CA GLY A 377 -0.25 -11.00 21.21
C GLY A 377 -1.63 -11.20 20.55
N ARG A 378 -1.89 -10.50 19.43
CA ARG A 378 -3.18 -10.60 18.72
C ARG A 378 -3.26 -11.94 18.01
N ASN A 379 -4.05 -12.85 18.57
CA ASN A 379 -4.26 -14.16 17.94
C ASN A 379 -5.19 -13.99 16.73
N ALA A 380 -4.64 -13.91 15.53
CA ALA A 380 -5.39 -13.71 14.29
C ALA A 380 -6.44 -14.82 14.01
N LEU A 381 -6.37 -15.93 14.74
CA LEU A 381 -7.26 -17.08 14.61
C LEU A 381 -8.48 -17.01 15.55
N GLN A 382 -8.44 -16.19 16.59
CA GLN A 382 -9.53 -16.09 17.56
C GLN A 382 -10.43 -14.89 17.22
N GLN A 383 -11.29 -15.08 16.25
CA GLN A 383 -12.34 -14.12 15.93
C GLN A 383 -13.64 -14.54 16.63
N PRO A 384 -14.11 -13.81 17.65
CA PRO A 384 -15.28 -14.22 18.44
C PRO A 384 -16.58 -14.30 17.64
N TRP A 385 -16.75 -13.45 16.63
CA TRP A 385 -17.96 -13.37 15.82
C TRP A 385 -17.71 -13.84 14.37
N ASN A 386 -18.76 -14.29 13.71
CA ASN A 386 -18.73 -14.60 12.26
C ASN A 386 -18.89 -13.33 11.44
N GLU A 387 -19.68 -12.39 11.93
CA GLU A 387 -20.03 -11.17 11.22
C GLU A 387 -18.98 -10.07 11.46
N ARG A 388 -18.87 -9.17 10.52
CA ARG A 388 -17.89 -8.08 10.56
C ARG A 388 -18.31 -6.91 11.44
N LEU A 389 -19.61 -6.69 11.61
CA LEU A 389 -20.15 -5.53 12.32
C LEU A 389 -19.57 -5.32 13.72
N PRO A 390 -19.44 -6.35 14.59
CA PRO A 390 -18.84 -6.16 15.90
C PRO A 390 -17.42 -5.59 15.86
N TYR A 391 -16.61 -6.06 14.89
CA TYR A 391 -15.23 -5.57 14.72
C TYR A 391 -15.18 -4.12 14.26
N ASP A 392 -16.05 -3.74 13.32
CA ASP A 392 -16.12 -2.37 12.80
C ASP A 392 -16.57 -1.39 13.91
N LEU A 393 -17.48 -1.80 14.80
CA LEU A 393 -17.90 -1.00 15.97
C LEU A 393 -16.79 -0.83 17.01
N ILE A 394 -16.05 -1.90 17.29
CA ILE A 394 -14.88 -1.86 18.17
C ILE A 394 -13.82 -0.92 17.57
N SER A 395 -13.57 -1.04 16.27
CA SER A 395 -12.63 -0.15 15.56
C SER A 395 -13.06 1.31 15.66
N ALA A 396 -14.34 1.64 15.43
CA ALA A 396 -14.85 3.00 15.56
C ALA A 396 -14.69 3.54 16.98
N ARG A 397 -14.91 2.70 18.01
CA ARG A 397 -14.73 3.09 19.40
C ARG A 397 -13.26 3.34 19.75
N ILE A 398 -12.34 2.48 19.29
CA ILE A 398 -10.90 2.65 19.49
C ILE A 398 -10.42 3.95 18.83
N GLU A 399 -10.76 4.19 17.56
CA GLU A 399 -10.38 5.41 16.84
C GLU A 399 -10.90 6.67 17.55
N TYR A 400 -12.12 6.61 18.12
CA TYR A 400 -12.68 7.71 18.89
C TYR A 400 -11.88 8.00 20.16
N GLU A 401 -11.51 6.98 20.91
CA GLU A 401 -10.74 7.13 22.16
C GLU A 401 -9.29 7.56 21.88
N ASP A 402 -8.77 7.24 20.69
CA ASP A 402 -7.45 7.68 20.19
C ASP A 402 -7.48 9.11 19.60
N ASN A 403 -8.59 9.84 19.77
CA ASN A 403 -8.81 11.17 19.20
C ASN A 403 -8.77 11.23 17.65
N ASN A 404 -8.83 10.10 16.96
CA ASN A 404 -8.95 10.05 15.50
C ASN A 404 -10.41 10.15 15.06
N LEU A 405 -11.05 11.26 15.39
CA LEU A 405 -12.48 11.51 15.14
C LEU A 405 -12.88 11.33 13.68
N LYS A 406 -12.00 11.65 12.74
CA LYS A 406 -12.29 11.55 11.31
C LYS A 406 -12.53 10.09 10.89
N GLU A 407 -11.66 9.17 11.24
CA GLU A 407 -11.83 7.75 10.92
C GLU A 407 -12.94 7.11 11.74
N ALA A 408 -13.10 7.48 13.01
CA ALA A 408 -14.20 7.02 13.86
C ALA A 408 -15.57 7.36 13.23
N ILE A 409 -15.79 8.61 12.83
CA ILE A 409 -17.02 9.07 12.18
C ILE A 409 -17.24 8.37 10.85
N LYS A 410 -16.21 8.22 10.04
CA LYS A 410 -16.26 7.55 8.74
C LYS A 410 -16.69 6.08 8.89
N THR A 411 -16.09 5.36 9.83
CA THR A 411 -16.44 3.96 10.12
C THR A 411 -17.88 3.86 10.64
N MET A 412 -18.28 4.71 11.58
CA MET A 412 -19.63 4.71 12.13
C MET A 412 -20.69 5.09 11.09
N ARG A 413 -20.40 6.03 10.18
CA ARG A 413 -21.28 6.36 9.05
C ARG A 413 -21.47 5.17 8.12
N TYR A 414 -20.40 4.44 7.85
CA TYR A 414 -20.51 3.22 7.07
C TYR A 414 -21.46 2.22 7.73
N ILE A 415 -21.29 1.98 9.04
CA ILE A 415 -22.11 1.06 9.83
C ILE A 415 -23.58 1.50 9.83
N THR A 416 -23.87 2.75 10.19
CA THR A 416 -25.26 3.23 10.30
C THR A 416 -25.98 3.19 8.96
N VAL A 417 -25.33 3.56 7.86
CA VAL A 417 -25.95 3.46 6.54
C VAL A 417 -26.24 2.00 6.17
N GLU A 418 -25.34 1.06 6.47
CA GLU A 418 -25.58 -0.36 6.18
C GLU A 418 -26.75 -0.94 6.99
N ILE A 419 -26.91 -0.58 8.25
CA ILE A 419 -27.97 -1.13 9.12
C ILE A 419 -29.31 -0.40 8.97
N GLU A 420 -29.32 0.91 8.71
CA GLU A 420 -30.54 1.71 8.58
C GLU A 420 -31.16 1.61 7.17
N ASN A 421 -30.39 1.22 6.16
CA ASN A 421 -30.84 1.14 4.75
C ASN A 421 -30.64 -0.28 4.19
N GLN A 422 -31.14 -1.29 4.88
CA GLN A 422 -30.91 -2.69 4.50
C GLN A 422 -31.48 -3.04 3.13
N GLU A 423 -32.58 -2.42 2.71
CA GLU A 423 -33.23 -2.64 1.42
C GLU A 423 -32.56 -1.89 0.25
N ALA A 424 -31.81 -0.82 0.55
CA ALA A 424 -31.16 -0.01 -0.47
C ALA A 424 -30.00 -0.78 -1.14
N ASP A 425 -29.83 -0.58 -2.43
CA ASP A 425 -28.71 -1.16 -3.16
C ASP A 425 -27.38 -0.45 -2.82
N HIS A 426 -26.26 -1.03 -3.28
CA HIS A 426 -24.93 -0.47 -3.01
C HIS A 426 -24.72 0.94 -3.58
N SER A 427 -25.39 1.28 -4.70
CA SER A 427 -25.30 2.62 -5.32
C SER A 427 -26.05 3.65 -4.50
N GLU A 428 -27.24 3.31 -4.01
CA GLU A 428 -28.04 4.16 -3.14
C GLU A 428 -27.34 4.39 -1.80
N LYS A 429 -26.82 3.33 -1.17
CA LYS A 429 -26.03 3.45 0.05
C LYS A 429 -24.78 4.31 -0.12
N ALA A 430 -24.12 4.25 -1.28
CA ALA A 430 -22.97 5.10 -1.56
C ALA A 430 -23.35 6.59 -1.66
N LYS A 431 -24.48 6.92 -2.30
CA LYS A 431 -25.01 8.29 -2.36
C LYS A 431 -25.36 8.81 -0.97
N ILE A 432 -26.08 8.01 -0.18
CA ILE A 432 -26.44 8.37 1.20
C ILE A 432 -25.18 8.64 2.04
N LYS A 433 -24.13 7.82 1.92
CA LYS A 433 -22.85 8.02 2.64
C LYS A 433 -22.18 9.33 2.24
N GLU A 434 -22.22 9.68 0.97
CA GLU A 434 -21.63 10.92 0.44
C GLU A 434 -22.40 12.16 0.93
N GLU A 435 -23.74 12.13 0.85
CA GLU A 435 -24.61 13.21 1.34
C GLU A 435 -24.43 13.44 2.85
N LEU A 436 -24.38 12.37 3.63
CA LEU A 436 -24.19 12.42 5.07
C LEU A 436 -22.77 12.82 5.48
N ALA A 437 -21.78 12.72 4.60
CA ALA A 437 -20.39 13.05 4.93
C ALA A 437 -20.20 14.53 5.31
N HIS A 438 -20.96 15.41 4.70
CA HIS A 438 -20.89 16.86 4.91
C HIS A 438 -22.00 17.38 5.84
N ASN A 439 -22.85 16.49 6.37
CA ASN A 439 -23.94 16.87 7.27
C ASN A 439 -23.45 16.94 8.73
N PHE A 440 -23.43 18.15 9.29
CA PHE A 440 -22.95 18.40 10.64
C PHE A 440 -23.79 17.68 11.72
N GLU A 441 -25.12 17.71 11.58
CA GLU A 441 -26.04 17.08 12.56
C GLU A 441 -25.85 15.56 12.56
N ASN A 442 -25.70 14.95 11.39
CA ASN A 442 -25.40 13.53 11.29
C ASN A 442 -24.05 13.20 11.93
N ASN A 443 -23.01 13.99 11.68
CA ASN A 443 -21.70 13.77 12.28
C ASN A 443 -21.75 13.89 13.83
N ALA A 444 -22.49 14.85 14.36
CA ALA A 444 -22.72 15.00 15.81
C ALA A 444 -23.50 13.79 16.40
N ARG A 445 -24.52 13.30 15.67
CA ARG A 445 -25.24 12.06 16.02
C ARG A 445 -24.29 10.86 16.06
N LEU A 446 -23.44 10.69 15.06
CA LEU A 446 -22.50 9.58 14.99
C LEU A 446 -21.48 9.61 16.14
N ILE A 447 -20.94 10.78 16.48
CA ILE A 447 -20.06 10.96 17.65
C ILE A 447 -20.77 10.53 18.92
N LYS A 448 -22.03 10.97 19.11
CA LYS A 448 -22.83 10.58 20.28
C LYS A 448 -23.06 9.07 20.35
N LEU A 449 -23.32 8.43 19.22
CA LEU A 449 -23.46 6.97 19.13
C LEU A 449 -22.15 6.26 19.51
N ILE A 450 -21.00 6.70 19.00
CA ILE A 450 -19.71 6.09 19.31
C ILE A 450 -19.35 6.28 20.79
N LYS A 451 -19.51 7.49 21.31
CA LYS A 451 -19.20 7.82 22.71
C LYS A 451 -19.96 6.94 23.72
N ASN A 452 -21.21 6.59 23.40
CA ASN A 452 -22.09 5.84 24.27
C ASN A 452 -22.14 4.33 23.95
N LEU A 453 -21.29 3.82 23.05
CA LEU A 453 -21.10 2.38 22.91
C LEU A 453 -20.63 1.78 24.26
N PRO A 454 -20.94 0.51 24.52
CA PRO A 454 -20.40 -0.18 25.69
C PRO A 454 -18.88 -0.04 25.80
N GLU A 455 -18.38 0.10 27.02
CA GLU A 455 -16.94 0.25 27.23
C GLU A 455 -16.17 -0.99 26.81
N LEU A 456 -14.96 -0.80 26.32
CA LEU A 456 -14.10 -1.91 25.87
C LEU A 456 -13.52 -2.72 27.04
N SER A 457 -13.69 -2.28 28.27
CA SER A 457 -13.41 -3.03 29.51
C SER A 457 -14.39 -4.17 29.77
N ASN A 458 -15.59 -4.16 29.15
CA ASN A 458 -16.52 -5.27 29.22
C ASN A 458 -15.92 -6.51 28.54
N THR A 459 -16.27 -7.69 29.04
CA THR A 459 -15.88 -8.94 28.38
C THR A 459 -16.52 -9.08 27.01
N ILE A 460 -15.94 -9.91 26.15
CA ILE A 460 -16.49 -10.21 24.82
C ILE A 460 -17.92 -10.72 24.91
N ALA A 461 -18.22 -11.54 25.94
CA ALA A 461 -19.58 -12.05 26.16
C ALA A 461 -20.55 -10.93 26.54
N GLU A 462 -20.20 -10.08 27.49
CA GLU A 462 -21.01 -8.92 27.90
C GLU A 462 -21.21 -7.94 26.75
N TRP A 463 -20.15 -7.59 26.06
CA TRP A 463 -20.17 -6.66 24.92
C TRP A 463 -21.09 -7.16 23.80
N SER A 464 -21.12 -8.50 23.57
CA SER A 464 -22.00 -9.14 22.60
C SER A 464 -23.50 -9.02 22.95
N VAL A 465 -23.84 -8.75 24.20
CA VAL A 465 -25.21 -8.53 24.66
C VAL A 465 -25.53 -7.04 24.76
N LEU A 466 -24.63 -6.26 25.31
CA LEU A 466 -24.84 -4.82 25.58
C LEU A 466 -24.90 -4.01 24.28
N CYS A 467 -24.07 -4.34 23.28
CA CYS A 467 -24.00 -3.59 22.05
C CYS A 467 -25.27 -3.69 21.20
N PRO A 468 -25.84 -4.87 20.93
CA PRO A 468 -27.16 -4.98 20.27
C PRO A 468 -28.28 -4.29 21.04
N ALA A 469 -28.32 -4.43 22.37
CA ALA A 469 -29.31 -3.75 23.22
C ALA A 469 -29.20 -2.22 23.12
N TYR A 470 -27.99 -1.70 23.06
CA TYR A 470 -27.75 -0.28 22.84
C TYR A 470 -28.32 0.20 21.49
N PHE A 471 -28.08 -0.54 20.39
CA PHE A 471 -28.60 -0.18 19.06
C PHE A 471 -30.12 -0.32 18.98
N GLU A 472 -30.69 -1.36 19.56
CA GLU A 472 -32.16 -1.55 19.62
C GLU A 472 -32.82 -0.36 20.36
N LYS A 473 -32.23 0.12 21.47
CA LYS A 473 -32.74 1.26 22.24
C LYS A 473 -32.61 2.59 21.50
N HIS A 474 -31.51 2.85 20.79
CA HIS A 474 -31.19 4.17 20.25
C HIS A 474 -31.47 4.34 18.75
N ILE A 475 -31.56 3.24 18.00
CA ILE A 475 -31.80 3.22 16.55
C ILE A 475 -33.06 2.41 16.20
N GLY A 476 -33.53 1.55 17.11
CA GLY A 476 -34.73 0.71 16.87
C GLY A 476 -34.46 -0.51 16.00
N ILE A 477 -33.20 -0.94 15.85
CA ILE A 477 -32.82 -2.06 15.00
C ILE A 477 -32.26 -3.20 15.86
N ASP A 478 -32.82 -4.41 15.70
CA ASP A 478 -32.31 -5.63 16.35
C ASP A 478 -31.09 -6.17 15.60
N LEU A 479 -29.94 -6.14 16.28
CA LEU A 479 -28.65 -6.63 15.76
C LEU A 479 -28.17 -7.92 16.44
N LYS A 480 -28.98 -8.56 17.31
CA LYS A 480 -28.59 -9.73 18.12
C LYS A 480 -28.03 -10.87 17.28
N SER A 481 -28.56 -11.07 16.07
CA SER A 481 -28.10 -12.14 15.17
C SER A 481 -26.65 -11.93 14.68
N LEU A 482 -26.21 -10.68 14.55
CA LEU A 482 -24.88 -10.30 14.08
C LEU A 482 -23.81 -10.38 15.18
N PHE A 483 -24.24 -10.42 16.45
CA PHE A 483 -23.36 -10.54 17.60
C PHE A 483 -23.27 -11.95 18.17
N LYS A 484 -23.72 -12.94 17.42
CA LYS A 484 -23.63 -14.33 17.83
C LYS A 484 -22.18 -14.80 17.93
N LEU A 485 -21.78 -15.17 19.14
CA LEU A 485 -20.45 -15.74 19.39
C LEU A 485 -20.30 -17.10 18.68
N LYS A 486 -19.14 -17.36 18.16
CA LYS A 486 -18.78 -18.66 17.57
C LYS A 486 -18.87 -19.77 18.60
N ARG A 487 -19.10 -20.98 18.13
CA ARG A 487 -18.98 -22.19 18.97
C ARG A 487 -17.52 -22.42 19.35
N VAL A 488 -17.31 -22.85 20.58
CA VAL A 488 -15.96 -23.26 21.06
C VAL A 488 -15.37 -24.31 20.11
N SER A 489 -14.16 -24.08 19.65
CA SER A 489 -13.42 -24.94 18.73
C SER A 489 -11.93 -24.73 18.92
N LYS A 490 -11.08 -25.47 18.18
CA LYS A 490 -9.62 -25.21 18.16
C LYS A 490 -9.22 -23.78 17.71
N TYR A 491 -10.15 -23.02 17.13
CA TYR A 491 -9.95 -21.64 16.64
C TYR A 491 -10.63 -20.59 17.51
N PHE A 492 -11.37 -21.00 18.54
CA PHE A 492 -12.06 -20.09 19.47
C PHE A 492 -12.20 -20.78 20.83
N ASP A 493 -11.44 -20.30 21.80
CA ASP A 493 -11.42 -20.85 23.16
C ASP A 493 -12.57 -20.29 24.02
N LYS A 494 -13.01 -21.07 25.02
CA LYS A 494 -14.01 -20.63 25.98
C LYS A 494 -13.52 -19.44 26.81
N SER A 495 -12.24 -19.41 27.16
CA SER A 495 -11.60 -18.32 27.92
C SER A 495 -11.70 -16.97 27.20
N THR A 496 -11.67 -16.97 25.85
CA THR A 496 -11.80 -15.74 25.06
C THR A 496 -13.12 -15.01 25.30
N ARG A 497 -14.18 -15.69 25.74
CA ARG A 497 -15.47 -15.05 26.05
C ARG A 497 -15.41 -14.15 27.27
N ASP A 498 -14.56 -14.50 28.21
CA ASP A 498 -14.42 -13.86 29.50
C ASP A 498 -13.29 -12.81 29.48
N GLU A 499 -12.58 -12.67 28.35
CA GLU A 499 -11.58 -11.62 28.13
C GLU A 499 -12.25 -10.26 27.90
N PRO A 500 -11.72 -9.17 28.49
CA PRO A 500 -12.12 -7.81 28.13
C PRO A 500 -11.90 -7.57 26.63
N VAL A 501 -12.82 -6.84 25.98
CA VAL A 501 -12.68 -6.48 24.56
C VAL A 501 -11.38 -5.71 24.35
N SER A 502 -11.01 -4.81 25.26
CA SER A 502 -9.73 -4.08 25.24
C SER A 502 -8.53 -5.02 25.17
N ASP A 503 -8.52 -6.08 25.94
CA ASP A 503 -7.38 -7.00 26.06
C ASP A 503 -7.32 -7.95 24.86
N HIS A 504 -8.50 -8.46 24.45
CA HIS A 504 -8.58 -9.34 23.29
C HIS A 504 -8.18 -8.65 21.97
N PHE A 505 -8.62 -7.40 21.78
CA PHE A 505 -8.22 -6.58 20.63
C PHE A 505 -6.91 -5.82 20.89
N ASN A 506 -6.26 -6.11 22.00
CA ASN A 506 -4.98 -5.59 22.46
C ASN A 506 -4.85 -4.08 22.25
N ARG A 507 -5.41 -3.34 23.17
CA ARG A 507 -4.88 -2.04 23.55
C ARG A 507 -3.59 -2.25 24.39
N VAL A 508 -2.61 -2.95 23.82
CA VAL A 508 -1.25 -2.76 24.30
C VAL A 508 -0.97 -1.29 24.13
N ASP A 509 -0.60 -0.65 25.23
CA ASP A 509 -0.20 0.75 25.36
C ASP A 509 0.05 1.41 24.04
N ILE A 510 -0.81 2.33 23.59
CA ILE A 510 -0.78 2.93 22.24
C ILE A 510 0.58 3.57 21.96
N ALA A 511 1.27 4.05 23.00
CA ALA A 511 2.64 4.51 22.92
C ALA A 511 3.60 3.39 22.44
N LYS A 512 3.39 2.13 22.85
CA LYS A 512 4.19 0.97 22.41
C LYS A 512 3.72 0.40 21.07
N THR A 513 2.43 0.49 20.73
CA THR A 513 1.92 0.01 19.42
C THR A 513 2.25 0.95 18.26
N ASN A 514 2.39 2.25 18.50
CA ASN A 514 2.83 3.19 17.48
C ASN A 514 4.29 2.97 17.05
N ALA A 515 5.10 2.28 17.86
CA ALA A 515 6.44 1.88 17.48
C ALA A 515 6.45 0.67 16.54
N LEU A 516 5.52 -0.32 16.67
CA LEU A 516 5.51 -1.55 15.89
C LEU A 516 4.65 -1.43 14.62
N THR A 517 5.29 -1.52 13.47
CA THR A 517 4.66 -1.30 12.17
C THR A 517 5.13 -2.31 11.12
N THR A 518 4.60 -2.23 9.89
CA THR A 518 5.09 -3.04 8.76
C THR A 518 5.99 -2.23 7.85
N VAL A 519 6.85 -2.91 7.07
CA VAL A 519 7.75 -2.26 6.11
C VAL A 519 6.99 -1.38 5.11
N HIS A 520 5.81 -1.81 4.65
CA HIS A 520 4.99 -1.03 3.73
C HIS A 520 4.53 0.32 4.29
N GLN A 521 4.34 0.41 5.61
CA GLN A 521 3.89 1.65 6.28
C GLN A 521 5.04 2.66 6.51
N VAL A 522 6.29 2.21 6.42
CA VAL A 522 7.46 3.08 6.56
C VAL A 522 8.11 3.43 5.22
N LYS A 523 7.64 2.86 4.10
CA LYS A 523 8.11 3.26 2.76
C LYS A 523 7.91 4.77 2.57
N GLY A 524 8.89 5.45 2.01
CA GLY A 524 8.90 6.92 1.83
C GLY A 524 9.29 7.73 3.07
N LYS A 525 9.27 7.13 4.29
CA LYS A 525 9.60 7.84 5.52
C LYS A 525 11.09 7.83 5.81
N THR A 526 11.55 8.84 6.55
CA THR A 526 12.86 8.87 7.21
C THR A 526 12.64 8.70 8.71
N LEU A 527 13.36 7.79 9.34
CA LEU A 527 13.26 7.46 10.76
C LEU A 527 14.61 7.70 11.43
N ASP A 528 14.61 8.29 12.62
CA ASP A 528 15.84 8.48 13.38
C ASP A 528 16.47 7.14 13.72
N ALA A 529 15.64 6.18 14.14
CA ALA A 529 16.06 4.82 14.46
C ALA A 529 15.04 3.77 13.94
N ILE A 530 15.56 2.62 13.53
CA ILE A 530 14.73 1.50 13.11
C ILE A 530 15.24 0.17 13.67
N LEU A 531 14.33 -0.65 14.18
CA LEU A 531 14.60 -2.04 14.54
C LEU A 531 13.87 -2.97 13.56
N VAL A 532 14.60 -3.78 12.82
CA VAL A 532 14.04 -4.76 11.87
C VAL A 532 14.07 -6.16 12.47
N PHE A 533 12.90 -6.78 12.61
CA PHE A 533 12.79 -8.17 13.09
C PHE A 533 12.85 -9.16 11.93
N PHE A 534 13.72 -10.16 12.06
CA PHE A 534 13.87 -11.29 11.16
C PHE A 534 13.30 -12.56 11.80
N ASP A 535 12.65 -13.40 11.02
CA ASP A 535 11.95 -14.58 11.51
C ASP A 535 12.82 -15.84 11.53
N GLU A 536 12.47 -16.81 12.40
CA GLU A 536 13.11 -18.12 12.48
C GLU A 536 12.74 -19.04 11.31
N ASN A 537 11.45 -19.04 10.97
CA ASN A 537 10.90 -20.00 10.02
C ASN A 537 11.02 -19.51 8.58
N ASN A 538 11.55 -20.37 7.71
CA ASN A 538 11.72 -20.09 6.29
C ASN A 538 10.39 -20.22 5.49
N HIS A 539 9.30 -19.66 6.01
CA HIS A 539 8.05 -19.56 5.28
C HIS A 539 8.17 -18.52 4.15
N LYS A 540 7.51 -18.76 3.00
CA LYS A 540 7.58 -17.87 1.83
C LYS A 540 7.30 -16.39 2.13
N GLN A 541 6.59 -16.11 3.22
CA GLN A 541 6.23 -14.75 3.63
C GLN A 541 7.15 -14.14 4.70
N ASN A 542 8.14 -14.85 5.22
CA ASN A 542 9.01 -14.36 6.30
C ASN A 542 10.34 -13.86 5.74
N ILE A 543 10.93 -12.87 6.41
CA ILE A 543 12.28 -12.38 6.13
C ILE A 543 13.26 -13.05 7.11
N ASN A 544 14.39 -13.53 6.59
CA ASN A 544 15.37 -14.29 7.38
C ASN A 544 16.77 -13.72 7.20
N PHE A 545 17.68 -14.09 8.09
CA PHE A 545 19.09 -13.73 8.01
C PHE A 545 19.73 -14.12 6.66
N ARG A 546 19.34 -15.27 6.10
CA ARG A 546 19.85 -15.75 4.80
C ARG A 546 19.41 -14.91 3.61
N ASP A 547 18.33 -14.13 3.77
CA ASP A 547 17.85 -13.26 2.71
C ASP A 547 18.70 -11.97 2.55
N ILE A 548 19.63 -11.70 3.50
CA ILE A 548 20.53 -10.54 3.45
C ILE A 548 21.76 -10.88 2.60
N GLU A 549 21.55 -10.96 1.30
CA GLU A 549 22.58 -11.20 0.29
C GLU A 549 22.07 -10.79 -1.09
N PRO A 550 22.94 -10.51 -2.07
CA PRO A 550 22.53 -10.27 -3.44
C PRO A 550 21.78 -11.47 -4.02
N GLU A 551 20.99 -11.27 -5.06
CA GLU A 551 20.41 -12.38 -5.79
C GLU A 551 21.49 -13.08 -6.60
N ALA A 552 21.49 -14.41 -6.62
CA ALA A 552 22.48 -15.21 -7.34
C ALA A 552 22.35 -15.04 -8.87
N SER A 553 21.16 -14.74 -9.36
CA SER A 553 20.89 -14.45 -10.78
C SER A 553 19.58 -13.68 -10.92
N GLY A 554 19.52 -12.77 -11.91
CA GLY A 554 18.34 -11.97 -12.19
C GLY A 554 18.13 -10.81 -11.22
N PHE A 555 16.92 -10.25 -11.23
CA PHE A 555 16.57 -9.12 -10.38
C PHE A 555 16.20 -9.58 -8.96
N ILE A 556 16.55 -8.75 -7.97
CA ILE A 556 16.31 -9.00 -6.54
C ILE A 556 14.84 -9.30 -6.22
N SER A 557 14.58 -10.38 -5.46
CA SER A 557 13.25 -10.81 -5.08
C SER A 557 12.51 -9.78 -4.20
N GLU A 558 11.16 -9.81 -4.21
CA GLU A 558 10.32 -8.95 -3.37
C GLU A 558 10.73 -9.03 -1.88
N LYS A 559 11.06 -10.21 -1.41
CA LYS A 559 11.49 -10.47 -0.03
C LYS A 559 12.75 -9.68 0.34
N LYS A 560 13.74 -9.67 -0.54
CA LYS A 560 14.99 -8.92 -0.35
C LYS A 560 14.77 -7.41 -0.48
N ARG A 561 13.90 -6.96 -1.39
CA ARG A 561 13.52 -5.54 -1.49
C ARG A 561 12.82 -5.04 -0.23
N ILE A 562 11.99 -5.87 0.41
CA ILE A 562 11.39 -5.54 1.71
C ILE A 562 12.47 -5.26 2.76
N ILE A 563 13.52 -6.09 2.83
CA ILE A 563 14.65 -5.88 3.74
C ILE A 563 15.40 -4.59 3.38
N TYR A 564 15.71 -4.41 2.11
CA TYR A 564 16.37 -3.19 1.59
C TYR A 564 15.62 -1.92 1.97
N VAL A 565 14.30 -1.90 1.74
CA VAL A 565 13.46 -0.75 2.13
C VAL A 565 13.49 -0.53 3.63
N ALA A 566 13.35 -1.58 4.45
CA ALA A 566 13.37 -1.46 5.90
C ALA A 566 14.67 -0.83 6.39
N MET A 567 15.81 -1.40 6.02
CA MET A 567 17.13 -0.96 6.48
C MET A 567 17.44 0.47 5.99
N SER A 568 17.06 0.82 4.77
CA SER A 568 17.32 2.14 4.17
C SER A 568 16.46 3.29 4.74
N ARG A 569 15.60 3.03 5.73
CA ARG A 569 14.81 4.09 6.40
C ARG A 569 15.58 4.76 7.53
N ALA A 570 16.61 4.10 8.06
CA ALA A 570 17.39 4.60 9.19
C ALA A 570 18.16 5.87 8.82
N LYS A 571 18.06 6.88 9.69
CA LYS A 571 18.85 8.12 9.62
C LYS A 571 20.10 8.01 10.50
N HIS A 572 19.93 7.65 11.76
CA HIS A 572 21.01 7.60 12.74
C HIS A 572 21.32 6.19 13.22
N LEU A 573 20.30 5.39 13.53
CA LEU A 573 20.46 4.06 14.11
C LEU A 573 19.73 2.99 13.31
N LEU A 574 20.48 1.97 12.88
CA LEU A 574 19.95 0.71 12.38
C LEU A 574 20.12 -0.38 13.44
N ALA A 575 19.02 -0.99 13.86
CA ALA A 575 19.03 -2.17 14.71
C ALA A 575 18.37 -3.35 13.97
N MET A 576 18.86 -4.56 14.23
CA MET A 576 18.32 -5.79 13.66
C MET A 576 18.16 -6.85 14.76
N ALA A 577 17.05 -7.58 14.75
CA ALA A 577 16.81 -8.69 15.65
C ALA A 577 16.77 -10.01 14.89
N PHE A 578 17.68 -10.91 15.24
CA PHE A 578 17.79 -12.26 14.67
C PHE A 578 17.46 -13.32 15.74
N PRO A 579 16.89 -14.47 15.36
CA PRO A 579 16.74 -15.60 16.27
C PRO A 579 18.10 -16.07 16.85
N VAL A 580 18.11 -16.56 18.07
CA VAL A 580 19.35 -17.10 18.73
C VAL A 580 19.98 -18.28 17.97
N THR A 581 19.24 -18.89 17.04
CA THR A 581 19.76 -19.93 16.13
C THR A 581 20.85 -19.40 15.19
N ILE A 582 20.91 -18.10 14.96
CA ILE A 582 21.98 -17.44 14.20
C ILE A 582 23.15 -17.15 15.16
N SER A 583 24.33 -17.72 14.90
CA SER A 583 25.50 -17.55 15.75
C SER A 583 26.11 -16.13 15.63
N LYS A 584 26.80 -15.69 16.70
CA LYS A 584 27.56 -14.41 16.68
C LYS A 584 28.56 -14.38 15.53
N GLN A 585 29.23 -15.51 15.26
CA GLN A 585 30.21 -15.59 14.18
C GLN A 585 29.60 -15.40 12.80
N GLN A 586 28.40 -15.94 12.55
CA GLN A 586 27.67 -15.72 11.29
C GLN A 586 27.33 -14.23 11.09
N ILE A 587 26.94 -13.56 12.18
CA ILE A 587 26.62 -12.12 12.15
C ILE A 587 27.89 -11.31 11.84
N ILE A 588 29.00 -11.58 12.54
CA ILE A 588 30.28 -10.89 12.33
C ILE A 588 30.81 -11.12 10.92
N ASN A 589 30.70 -12.35 10.40
CA ASN A 589 31.12 -12.67 9.04
C ASN A 589 30.32 -11.88 7.98
N LYS A 590 29.06 -11.55 8.26
CA LYS A 590 28.19 -10.84 7.33
C LYS A 590 28.32 -9.31 7.43
N PHE A 591 28.37 -8.77 8.63
CA PHE A 591 28.33 -7.31 8.87
C PHE A 591 29.68 -6.71 9.32
N GLY A 592 30.69 -7.56 9.53
CA GLY A 592 31.98 -7.12 10.05
C GLY A 592 31.99 -6.88 11.57
N ASN A 593 33.10 -6.30 12.06
CA ASN A 593 33.30 -6.09 13.50
C ASN A 593 32.68 -4.79 14.05
N LYS A 594 32.08 -3.96 13.22
CA LYS A 594 31.42 -2.69 13.61
C LYS A 594 29.99 -2.87 14.10
N VAL A 595 29.67 -4.04 14.67
CA VAL A 595 28.34 -4.36 15.20
C VAL A 595 28.41 -4.64 16.69
N ILE A 596 27.41 -4.17 17.44
CA ILE A 596 27.22 -4.57 18.84
C ILE A 596 26.17 -5.68 18.88
N ILE A 597 26.57 -6.87 19.38
CA ILE A 597 25.69 -8.03 19.45
C ILE A 597 25.28 -8.28 20.89
N THR A 598 23.98 -8.18 21.17
CA THR A 598 23.39 -8.42 22.49
C THR A 598 22.43 -9.60 22.44
N ASP A 599 22.59 -10.54 23.34
CA ASP A 599 21.64 -11.65 23.52
C ASP A 599 20.47 -11.20 24.40
N SER A 600 19.24 -11.55 24.03
CA SER A 600 18.02 -11.13 24.76
C SER A 600 18.01 -11.57 26.23
N VAL A 601 18.66 -12.69 26.53
CA VAL A 601 18.79 -13.19 27.92
C VAL A 601 19.57 -12.23 28.82
N ASN A 602 20.54 -11.51 28.27
CA ASN A 602 21.36 -10.53 29.01
C ASN A 602 20.66 -9.19 29.24
N LEU A 603 19.44 -9.04 28.70
CA LEU A 603 18.61 -7.84 28.87
C LEU A 603 17.55 -8.02 29.97
N LEU A 604 17.51 -9.19 30.60
CA LEU A 604 16.54 -9.53 31.65
C LEU A 604 17.07 -9.19 33.05
N ASP A 605 18.38 -8.91 33.18
CA ASP A 605 19.07 -8.47 34.38
C ASP A 605 19.13 -6.91 34.41
#